data_8dc685836ccde7bb12dc89e0614c6586
#
_entry.id   8dc685836ccde7bb12dc89e0614c6586
#
_cell.length_a   1.000
_cell.length_b   1.000
_cell.length_c   1.000
_cell.angle_alpha   90.00
_cell.angle_beta   90.00
_cell.angle_gamma   90.00
#
_symmetry.space_group_name_H-M   'P 1'
#
loop_
_entity.id
_entity.type
_entity.pdbx_description
1 polymer ?
#
loop_
_entity_poly.entity_id
_entity_poly.type
_entity_poly.pdbx_seq_one_letter_code
_entity_poly.pdbx_strand_id
1 'polypeptide(L)'
;MILLDQIHVMPPHWANDTIRPFDEDLFREGLPFVSRRYWCDSASVNVFRIVGTTHEFYWNKPWLWMLEKAQRISSNLREYEKNSDYYLQTGKKNDLSYITMNGLDYYIREGNHRSTIARFDFHYRGLTTLHGVTVEDVRIDREMFRLYREVVALVEEGTLAGFVVPFSEKVSREDTAGWMLETFRTGLRIRSKGSEWLLDDVEKAREWVRERTERRL
;
A
#
# COMPACT_ATOMS: atom_id res chain seq x y z
N MET A 1 33.19 11.59 1.50
CA MET A 1 32.83 11.07 0.16
C MET A 1 31.37 11.35 -0.05
N ILE A 2 31.02 12.05 -1.09
CA ILE A 2 29.64 12.40 -1.44
C ILE A 2 28.89 11.09 -1.74
N LEU A 3 27.61 10.99 -1.40
CA LEU A 3 26.80 9.78 -1.56
C LEU A 3 26.88 9.18 -2.98
N LEU A 4 26.82 10.04 -4.01
CA LEU A 4 26.96 9.60 -5.42
C LEU A 4 28.30 8.94 -5.72
N ASP A 5 29.42 9.46 -5.17
CA ASP A 5 30.74 8.87 -5.38
C ASP A 5 30.81 7.46 -4.76
N GLN A 6 30.21 7.26 -3.58
CA GLN A 6 30.12 5.94 -2.96
C GLN A 6 29.33 4.96 -3.84
N ILE A 7 28.18 5.42 -4.38
CA ILE A 7 27.32 4.61 -5.25
C ILE A 7 28.04 4.21 -6.53
N HIS A 8 28.81 5.12 -7.15
CA HIS A 8 29.54 4.82 -8.38
C HIS A 8 30.69 3.85 -8.17
N VAL A 9 31.33 3.89 -6.99
CA VAL A 9 32.45 2.97 -6.66
C VAL A 9 31.90 1.57 -6.26
N MET A 10 30.82 1.51 -5.50
CA MET A 10 30.26 0.25 -4.99
C MET A 10 28.74 0.31 -4.94
N PRO A 11 28.06 0.19 -6.07
CA PRO A 11 26.62 0.28 -6.12
C PRO A 11 25.97 -0.86 -5.33
N PRO A 12 24.89 -0.59 -4.56
CA PRO A 12 24.09 -1.64 -3.94
C PRO A 12 23.54 -2.59 -5.02
N HIS A 13 23.43 -3.89 -4.71
CA HIS A 13 22.92 -4.89 -5.65
C HIS A 13 21.49 -4.56 -6.15
N TRP A 14 20.69 -3.87 -5.34
CA TRP A 14 19.33 -3.45 -5.67
C TRP A 14 19.27 -2.08 -6.39
N ALA A 15 20.38 -1.39 -6.62
CA ALA A 15 20.39 -0.04 -7.21
C ALA A 15 19.69 0.02 -8.58
N ASN A 16 19.76 -1.07 -9.34
CA ASN A 16 19.14 -1.20 -10.65
C ASN A 16 17.76 -1.87 -10.62
N ASP A 17 17.26 -2.26 -9.45
CA ASP A 17 15.89 -2.73 -9.32
C ASP A 17 14.90 -1.62 -9.69
N THR A 18 13.79 -1.99 -10.32
CA THR A 18 12.78 -1.04 -10.76
C THR A 18 11.89 -0.58 -9.61
N ILE A 19 11.57 0.69 -9.60
CA ILE A 19 10.56 1.30 -8.73
C ILE A 19 9.19 0.80 -9.19
N ARG A 20 8.50 0.06 -8.32
CA ARG A 20 7.21 -0.56 -8.65
C ARG A 20 6.10 0.48 -8.69
N PRO A 21 5.16 0.39 -9.65
CA PRO A 21 3.91 1.13 -9.59
C PRO A 21 3.08 0.67 -8.38
N PHE A 22 2.40 1.61 -7.73
CA PHE A 22 1.31 1.24 -6.83
C PHE A 22 0.10 0.84 -7.67
N ASP A 23 -0.54 -0.27 -7.35
CA ASP A 23 -1.71 -0.75 -8.08
C ASP A 23 -2.96 0.01 -7.62
N GLU A 24 -3.18 1.18 -8.22
CA GLU A 24 -4.31 2.07 -7.91
C GLU A 24 -5.67 1.40 -8.24
N ASP A 25 -5.74 0.60 -9.29
CA ASP A 25 -6.99 -0.05 -9.70
C ASP A 25 -7.36 -1.14 -8.72
N LEU A 26 -6.42 -2.03 -8.37
CA LEU A 26 -6.65 -3.04 -7.34
C LEU A 26 -6.97 -2.39 -5.98
N PHE A 27 -6.31 -1.29 -5.64
CA PHE A 27 -6.59 -0.56 -4.41
C PHE A 27 -8.02 -0.01 -4.41
N ARG A 28 -8.45 0.64 -5.49
CA ARG A 28 -9.80 1.21 -5.64
C ARG A 28 -10.88 0.14 -5.61
N GLU A 29 -10.68 -0.96 -6.33
CA GLU A 29 -11.60 -2.11 -6.30
C GLU A 29 -11.70 -2.74 -4.91
N GLY A 30 -10.59 -2.79 -4.17
CA GLY A 30 -10.51 -3.35 -2.83
C GLY A 30 -11.08 -2.45 -1.72
N LEU A 31 -11.26 -1.14 -1.97
CA LEU A 31 -11.73 -0.20 -0.93
C LEU A 31 -13.01 -0.63 -0.20
N PRO A 32 -14.05 -1.20 -0.87
CA PRO A 32 -15.23 -1.69 -0.18
C PRO A 32 -14.97 -2.87 0.76
N PHE A 33 -13.82 -3.51 0.66
CA PHE A 33 -13.39 -4.66 1.46
C PHE A 33 -12.30 -4.30 2.46
N VAL A 34 -12.09 -3.01 2.75
CA VAL A 34 -11.17 -2.61 3.81
C VAL A 34 -11.70 -3.11 5.15
N SER A 35 -10.94 -3.99 5.80
CA SER A 35 -11.22 -4.51 7.14
C SER A 35 -10.58 -3.66 8.24
N ARG A 36 -9.46 -2.97 7.90
CA ARG A 36 -8.72 -2.12 8.83
C ARG A 36 -8.00 -1.01 8.09
N ARG A 37 -8.04 0.19 8.65
CA ARG A 37 -7.25 1.34 8.20
C ARG A 37 -6.50 1.94 9.38
N TYR A 38 -5.20 1.98 9.30
CA TYR A 38 -4.33 2.62 10.28
C TYR A 38 -3.61 3.79 9.62
N TRP A 39 -3.55 4.91 10.32
CA TRP A 39 -2.78 6.08 9.91
C TRP A 39 -1.95 6.57 11.11
N CYS A 40 -0.70 6.96 10.84
CA CYS A 40 0.18 7.54 11.84
C CYS A 40 1.09 8.58 11.18
N ASP A 41 1.24 9.74 11.81
CA ASP A 41 2.03 10.86 11.28
C ASP A 41 3.48 10.89 11.78
N SER A 42 3.86 9.99 12.66
CA SER A 42 5.22 9.83 13.20
C SER A 42 5.63 8.36 13.33
N ALA A 43 5.35 7.61 12.28
CA ALA A 43 5.69 6.20 12.18
C ALA A 43 7.17 5.97 11.83
N SER A 44 7.55 4.69 11.79
CA SER A 44 8.87 4.23 11.35
C SER A 44 8.72 3.21 10.23
N VAL A 45 9.56 3.31 9.19
CA VAL A 45 9.55 2.39 8.06
C VAL A 45 10.94 1.79 7.82
N ASN A 46 10.99 0.53 7.43
CA ASN A 46 12.21 -0.05 6.90
C ASN A 46 12.40 0.42 5.46
N VAL A 47 13.48 1.15 5.19
CA VAL A 47 13.74 1.76 3.88
C VAL A 47 13.90 0.72 2.76
N PHE A 48 14.31 -0.52 3.08
CA PHE A 48 14.46 -1.59 2.10
C PHE A 48 13.13 -2.29 1.78
N ARG A 49 12.08 -2.00 2.54
CA ARG A 49 10.71 -2.39 2.22
C ARG A 49 9.93 -1.32 1.45
N ILE A 50 10.57 -0.20 1.13
CA ILE A 50 10.02 0.78 0.20
C ILE A 50 10.29 0.25 -1.21
N VAL A 51 9.29 -0.27 -1.89
CA VAL A 51 9.46 -0.96 -3.17
C VAL A 51 9.01 -0.15 -4.38
N GLY A 52 8.24 0.92 -4.15
CA GLY A 52 7.63 1.67 -5.24
C GLY A 52 7.06 3.02 -4.83
N THR A 53 6.23 3.57 -5.70
CA THR A 53 5.61 4.89 -5.55
C THR A 53 4.23 4.94 -6.19
N THR A 54 3.37 5.86 -5.71
CA THR A 54 2.12 6.23 -6.37
C THR A 54 2.33 7.21 -7.53
N HIS A 55 3.53 7.75 -7.71
CA HIS A 55 3.80 8.78 -8.71
C HIS A 55 4.27 8.16 -10.03
N GLU A 56 3.41 8.21 -11.06
CA GLU A 56 3.60 7.55 -12.36
C GLU A 56 4.92 7.89 -13.07
N PHE A 57 5.41 9.13 -12.93
CA PHE A 57 6.66 9.56 -13.58
C PHE A 57 7.87 8.69 -13.22
N TYR A 58 7.85 8.07 -12.01
CA TYR A 58 8.96 7.24 -11.51
C TYR A 58 8.76 5.74 -11.72
N TRP A 59 7.61 5.31 -12.21
CA TRP A 59 7.31 3.91 -12.42
C TRP A 59 8.29 3.25 -13.39
N ASN A 60 8.70 2.05 -13.04
CA ASN A 60 9.61 1.22 -13.82
C ASN A 60 10.98 1.85 -14.09
N LYS A 61 11.35 2.94 -13.40
CA LYS A 61 12.70 3.49 -13.41
C LYS A 61 13.57 2.77 -12.38
N PRO A 62 14.88 2.58 -12.63
CA PRO A 62 15.80 2.09 -11.61
C PRO A 62 15.91 3.04 -10.41
N TRP A 63 16.14 2.52 -9.22
CA TRP A 63 16.40 3.37 -8.04
C TRP A 63 17.60 4.30 -8.26
N LEU A 64 18.66 3.81 -8.90
CA LEU A 64 19.82 4.62 -9.23
C LEU A 64 19.47 5.80 -10.15
N TRP A 65 18.59 5.57 -11.13
CA TRP A 65 18.12 6.64 -12.03
C TRP A 65 17.51 7.82 -11.25
N MET A 66 16.84 7.56 -10.12
CA MET A 66 16.26 8.61 -9.28
C MET A 66 17.34 9.57 -8.75
N LEU A 67 18.52 9.07 -8.37
CA LEU A 67 19.62 9.88 -7.86
C LEU A 67 20.40 10.60 -8.96
N GLU A 68 20.40 10.08 -10.17
CA GLU A 68 21.21 10.61 -11.27
C GLU A 68 20.43 11.51 -12.21
N LYS A 69 19.16 11.20 -12.46
CA LYS A 69 18.39 11.76 -13.59
C LYS A 69 17.09 12.45 -13.19
N ALA A 70 16.55 12.19 -11.98
CA ALA A 70 15.28 12.77 -11.61
C ALA A 70 15.35 14.31 -11.50
N GLN A 71 14.29 14.95 -11.95
CA GLN A 71 14.17 16.40 -11.86
C GLN A 71 14.33 16.86 -10.40
N ARG A 72 15.12 17.92 -10.14
CA ARG A 72 15.40 18.48 -8.80
C ARG A 72 16.22 17.59 -7.86
N ILE A 73 16.72 16.43 -8.29
CA ILE A 73 17.49 15.56 -7.41
C ILE A 73 18.76 16.25 -6.92
N SER A 74 19.44 17.02 -7.77
CA SER A 74 20.66 17.77 -7.40
C SER A 74 20.45 18.76 -6.26
N SER A 75 19.24 19.37 -6.16
CA SER A 75 18.88 20.23 -5.05
C SER A 75 18.71 19.44 -3.75
N ASN A 76 18.04 18.27 -3.81
CA ASN A 76 17.85 17.40 -2.65
C ASN A 76 19.17 16.81 -2.16
N LEU A 77 20.08 16.45 -3.05
CA LEU A 77 21.42 15.96 -2.68
C LEU A 77 22.25 17.06 -1.98
N ARG A 78 22.20 18.29 -2.46
CA ARG A 78 22.87 19.42 -1.76
C ARG A 78 22.30 19.66 -0.36
N GLU A 79 20.99 19.57 -0.18
CA GLU A 79 20.39 19.69 1.15
C GLU A 79 20.77 18.50 2.05
N TYR A 80 20.83 17.30 1.50
CA TYR A 80 21.35 16.13 2.21
C TYR A 80 22.81 16.35 2.66
N GLU A 81 23.70 16.85 1.81
CA GLU A 81 25.09 17.12 2.16
C GLU A 81 25.24 18.14 3.29
N LYS A 82 24.36 19.15 3.35
CA LYS A 82 24.36 20.13 4.44
C LYS A 82 23.84 19.57 5.77
N ASN A 83 22.93 18.60 5.73
CA ASN A 83 22.26 18.05 6.90
C ASN A 83 21.95 16.56 6.73
N SER A 84 23.00 15.74 6.61
CA SER A 84 22.86 14.29 6.45
C SER A 84 22.18 13.62 7.66
N ASP A 85 22.32 14.22 8.85
CA ASP A 85 21.73 13.70 10.08
C ASP A 85 20.19 13.88 10.15
N TYR A 86 19.60 14.65 9.24
CA TYR A 86 18.14 14.77 9.13
C TYR A 86 17.44 13.41 9.08
N TYR A 87 18.00 12.45 8.34
CA TYR A 87 17.41 11.11 8.21
C TYR A 87 17.55 10.26 9.47
N LEU A 88 18.52 10.56 10.34
CA LEU A 88 18.76 9.84 11.59
C LEU A 88 17.85 10.31 12.73
N GLN A 89 17.31 11.53 12.62
CA GLN A 89 16.45 12.12 13.64
C GLN A 89 15.14 11.34 13.75
N THR A 90 14.62 11.23 14.99
CA THR A 90 13.34 10.55 15.27
C THR A 90 12.13 11.48 15.17
N GLY A 91 12.34 12.79 15.12
CA GLY A 91 11.30 13.80 15.01
C GLY A 91 10.48 13.67 13.72
N LYS A 92 9.26 14.19 13.75
CA LYS A 92 8.35 14.19 12.59
C LYS A 92 8.99 14.86 11.38
N LYS A 93 8.88 14.19 10.23
CA LYS A 93 9.35 14.65 8.93
C LYS A 93 8.17 15.02 8.04
N ASN A 94 8.08 16.31 7.69
CA ASN A 94 7.05 16.76 6.76
C ASN A 94 7.31 16.25 5.34
N ASP A 95 6.24 16.00 4.60
CA ASP A 95 6.26 15.59 3.19
C ASP A 95 7.09 14.31 2.93
N LEU A 96 7.09 13.40 3.90
CA LEU A 96 7.54 12.02 3.76
C LEU A 96 6.39 11.11 4.17
N SER A 97 5.67 10.60 3.18
CA SER A 97 4.50 9.76 3.42
C SER A 97 4.49 8.50 2.58
N TYR A 98 3.98 7.44 3.17
CA TYR A 98 3.94 6.11 2.59
C TYR A 98 2.57 5.49 2.74
N ILE A 99 2.21 4.65 1.78
CA ILE A 99 1.05 3.76 1.85
C ILE A 99 1.52 2.31 1.79
N THR A 100 0.84 1.45 2.53
CA THR A 100 0.98 0.00 2.39
C THR A 100 -0.40 -0.64 2.32
N MET A 101 -0.52 -1.68 1.50
CA MET A 101 -1.71 -2.50 1.38
C MET A 101 -1.41 -3.88 1.96
N ASN A 102 -2.10 -4.22 3.06
CA ASN A 102 -1.90 -5.46 3.83
C ASN A 102 -0.51 -5.58 4.51
N GLY A 103 0.14 -4.47 4.79
CA GLY A 103 1.32 -4.41 5.66
C GLY A 103 2.59 -5.06 5.09
N LEU A 104 2.67 -5.32 3.77
CA LEU A 104 3.81 -6.02 3.16
C LEU A 104 4.91 -5.06 2.71
N ASP A 105 4.63 -4.22 1.74
CA ASP A 105 5.59 -3.32 1.11
C ASP A 105 5.08 -1.88 1.20
N TYR A 106 6.00 -0.92 1.25
CA TYR A 106 5.68 0.49 1.28
C TYR A 106 5.81 1.10 -0.11
N TYR A 107 4.88 1.98 -0.44
CA TYR A 107 4.91 2.81 -1.64
C TYR A 107 4.95 4.27 -1.23
N ILE A 108 5.82 5.05 -1.83
CA ILE A 108 6.00 6.46 -1.54
C ILE A 108 4.79 7.22 -2.11
N ARG A 109 4.09 7.97 -1.25
CA ARG A 109 3.10 8.97 -1.67
C ARG A 109 3.76 10.33 -1.87
N GLU A 110 4.58 10.74 -0.90
CA GLU A 110 5.32 12.00 -0.94
C GLU A 110 6.77 11.80 -0.55
N GLY A 111 7.66 12.63 -1.10
CA GLY A 111 9.07 12.62 -0.77
C GLY A 111 9.90 11.59 -1.53
N ASN A 112 9.59 11.33 -2.81
CA ASN A 112 10.30 10.34 -3.64
C ASN A 112 11.83 10.51 -3.61
N HIS A 113 12.35 11.72 -3.83
CA HIS A 113 13.80 11.97 -3.79
C HIS A 113 14.40 11.71 -2.41
N ARG A 114 13.76 12.22 -1.34
CA ARG A 114 14.25 12.04 0.03
C ARG A 114 14.20 10.58 0.47
N SER A 115 13.16 9.85 0.11
CA SER A 115 13.06 8.41 0.37
C SER A 115 14.16 7.63 -0.33
N THR A 116 14.46 8.00 -1.59
CA THR A 116 15.55 7.38 -2.34
C THR A 116 16.91 7.70 -1.72
N ILE A 117 17.19 8.96 -1.37
CA ILE A 117 18.43 9.35 -0.68
C ILE A 117 18.57 8.57 0.63
N ALA A 118 17.51 8.52 1.47
CA ALA A 118 17.52 7.77 2.71
C ALA A 118 17.83 6.28 2.50
N ARG A 119 17.27 5.66 1.46
CA ARG A 119 17.51 4.24 1.15
C ARG A 119 18.96 3.96 0.81
N PHE A 120 19.62 4.81 -0.01
CA PHE A 120 21.03 4.67 -0.34
C PHE A 120 21.94 5.03 0.85
N ASP A 121 21.67 6.14 1.55
CA ASP A 121 22.45 6.55 2.73
C ASP A 121 22.46 5.46 3.80
N PHE A 122 21.29 4.88 4.09
CA PHE A 122 21.16 3.83 5.10
C PHE A 122 21.84 2.52 4.69
N HIS A 123 21.90 2.23 3.40
CA HIS A 123 22.69 1.09 2.91
C HIS A 123 24.16 1.20 3.33
N TYR A 124 24.79 2.36 3.09
CA TYR A 124 26.20 2.55 3.42
C TYR A 124 26.45 2.74 4.93
N ARG A 125 25.46 3.20 5.67
CA ARG A 125 25.54 3.32 7.14
C ARG A 125 25.17 2.01 7.87
N GLY A 126 24.70 0.98 7.18
CA GLY A 126 24.21 -0.25 7.82
C GLY A 126 22.93 -0.05 8.62
N LEU A 127 22.12 0.95 8.29
CA LEU A 127 20.85 1.29 8.94
C LEU A 127 19.66 0.79 8.10
N THR A 128 18.52 0.61 8.74
CA THR A 128 17.31 0.13 8.04
C THR A 128 16.07 0.97 8.29
N THR A 129 16.01 1.69 9.39
CA THR A 129 14.77 2.28 9.89
C THR A 129 14.77 3.80 9.80
N LEU A 130 13.88 4.35 8.99
CA LEU A 130 13.58 5.77 8.88
C LEU A 130 12.42 6.11 9.81
N HIS A 131 12.64 7.05 10.73
CA HIS A 131 11.67 7.47 11.74
C HIS A 131 10.95 8.76 11.37
N GLY A 132 9.82 9.03 12.04
CA GLY A 132 9.12 10.31 11.98
C GLY A 132 8.37 10.54 10.65
N VAL A 133 7.98 9.50 9.95
CA VAL A 133 7.30 9.56 8.66
C VAL A 133 5.80 9.29 8.80
N THR A 134 5.01 9.79 7.85
CA THR A 134 3.58 9.45 7.79
C THR A 134 3.38 8.11 7.11
N VAL A 135 2.58 7.23 7.71
CA VAL A 135 2.22 5.92 7.15
C VAL A 135 0.71 5.74 7.17
N GLU A 136 0.17 5.28 6.07
CA GLU A 136 -1.18 4.73 5.97
C GLU A 136 -1.09 3.22 5.65
N ASP A 137 -1.57 2.37 6.57
CA ASP A 137 -1.70 0.92 6.35
C ASP A 137 -3.18 0.58 6.14
N VAL A 138 -3.51 0.11 4.94
CA VAL A 138 -4.86 -0.31 4.57
C VAL A 138 -4.87 -1.84 4.44
N ARG A 139 -5.74 -2.49 5.21
CA ARG A 139 -5.91 -3.93 5.14
C ARG A 139 -7.21 -4.28 4.46
N ILE A 140 -7.09 -4.92 3.32
CA ILE A 140 -8.20 -5.43 2.53
C ILE A 140 -8.44 -6.89 2.93
N ASP A 141 -9.68 -7.23 3.20
CA ASP A 141 -10.14 -8.61 3.31
C ASP A 141 -10.05 -9.29 1.94
N ARG A 142 -8.90 -9.90 1.70
CA ARG A 142 -8.59 -10.49 0.40
C ARG A 142 -9.46 -11.68 0.05
N GLU A 143 -9.93 -12.41 1.06
CA GLU A 143 -10.77 -13.59 0.83
C GLU A 143 -12.17 -13.18 0.44
N MET A 144 -12.77 -12.22 1.15
CA MET A 144 -14.08 -11.68 0.80
C MET A 144 -14.05 -10.95 -0.53
N PHE A 145 -12.97 -10.19 -0.82
CA PHE A 145 -12.81 -9.52 -2.12
C PHE A 145 -12.68 -10.52 -3.28
N ARG A 146 -11.92 -11.61 -3.10
CA ARG A 146 -11.81 -12.67 -4.12
C ARG A 146 -13.17 -13.33 -4.36
N LEU A 147 -13.87 -13.67 -3.29
CA LEU A 147 -15.20 -14.26 -3.38
C LEU A 147 -16.20 -13.32 -4.08
N TYR A 148 -16.14 -12.03 -3.80
CA TYR A 148 -16.94 -11.03 -4.52
C TYR A 148 -16.72 -11.13 -6.04
N ARG A 149 -15.48 -11.15 -6.49
CA ARG A 149 -15.15 -11.25 -7.93
C ARG A 149 -15.64 -12.56 -8.54
N GLU A 150 -15.54 -13.67 -7.79
CA GLU A 150 -16.10 -14.97 -8.21
C GLU A 150 -17.63 -14.88 -8.38
N VAL A 151 -18.33 -14.30 -7.41
CA VAL A 151 -19.79 -14.16 -7.48
C VAL A 151 -20.21 -13.22 -8.61
N VAL A 152 -19.50 -12.12 -8.83
CA VAL A 152 -19.76 -11.22 -9.98
C VAL A 152 -19.66 -11.99 -11.29
N ALA A 153 -18.58 -12.75 -11.51
CA ALA A 153 -18.41 -13.57 -12.71
C ALA A 153 -19.54 -14.57 -12.90
N LEU A 154 -19.95 -15.29 -11.84
CA LEU A 154 -21.07 -16.24 -11.91
C LEU A 154 -22.41 -15.57 -12.25
N VAL A 155 -22.61 -14.33 -11.81
CA VAL A 155 -23.80 -13.54 -12.18
C VAL A 155 -23.72 -13.10 -13.64
N GLU A 156 -22.60 -12.63 -14.12
CA GLU A 156 -22.37 -12.20 -15.49
C GLU A 156 -22.52 -13.37 -16.49
N GLU A 157 -22.04 -14.55 -16.12
CA GLU A 157 -22.20 -15.80 -16.88
C GLU A 157 -23.65 -16.35 -16.85
N GLY A 158 -24.53 -15.77 -16.03
CA GLY A 158 -25.91 -16.25 -15.85
C GLY A 158 -26.03 -17.51 -14.98
N THR A 159 -24.94 -17.97 -14.39
CA THR A 159 -24.94 -19.12 -13.47
C THR A 159 -25.64 -18.79 -12.15
N LEU A 160 -25.50 -17.57 -11.65
CA LEU A 160 -26.27 -17.05 -10.52
C LEU A 160 -27.23 -15.96 -10.99
N ALA A 161 -28.50 -16.03 -10.54
CA ALA A 161 -29.46 -14.98 -10.83
C ALA A 161 -29.42 -13.90 -9.76
N GLY A 162 -29.45 -12.62 -10.16
CA GLY A 162 -29.48 -11.49 -9.25
C GLY A 162 -28.30 -10.54 -9.43
N PHE A 163 -28.00 -9.78 -8.40
CA PHE A 163 -26.83 -8.92 -8.34
C PHE A 163 -26.17 -8.95 -6.97
N VAL A 164 -24.87 -8.72 -6.94
CA VAL A 164 -24.05 -8.67 -5.75
C VAL A 164 -23.43 -7.29 -5.60
N VAL A 165 -23.44 -6.77 -4.39
CA VAL A 165 -22.71 -5.55 -4.03
C VAL A 165 -21.89 -5.78 -2.78
N PRO A 166 -20.73 -5.14 -2.65
CA PRO A 166 -19.95 -5.20 -1.43
C PRO A 166 -20.71 -4.55 -0.27
N PHE A 167 -20.48 -5.08 0.92
CA PHE A 167 -20.97 -4.52 2.18
C PHE A 167 -19.78 -4.15 3.06
N SER A 168 -19.82 -2.96 3.63
CA SER A 168 -18.84 -2.50 4.60
C SER A 168 -19.53 -1.66 5.67
N GLU A 169 -19.23 -1.97 6.92
CA GLU A 169 -19.74 -1.25 8.09
C GLU A 169 -18.59 -0.95 9.04
N LYS A 170 -18.44 0.33 9.45
CA LYS A 170 -17.45 0.70 10.45
C LYS A 170 -17.85 0.16 11.82
N VAL A 171 -16.99 -0.67 12.41
CA VAL A 171 -17.18 -1.28 13.72
C VAL A 171 -16.62 -0.43 14.84
N SER A 172 -15.39 0.11 14.63
CA SER A 172 -14.74 0.95 15.62
C SER A 172 -13.87 2.02 15.00
N ARG A 173 -13.64 3.07 15.75
CA ARG A 173 -12.62 4.09 15.48
C ARG A 173 -11.94 4.47 16.78
N GLU A 174 -10.63 4.36 16.80
CA GLU A 174 -9.76 4.89 17.83
C GLU A 174 -8.95 6.03 17.19
N ASP A 175 -8.96 7.18 17.83
CA ASP A 175 -8.38 8.41 17.27
C ASP A 175 -7.67 9.18 18.39
N THR A 176 -6.40 9.45 18.20
CA THR A 176 -5.59 10.26 19.12
C THR A 176 -4.74 11.25 18.32
N ALA A 177 -4.10 12.19 19.03
CA ALA A 177 -3.13 13.06 18.36
C ALA A 177 -2.00 12.23 17.75
N GLY A 178 -1.90 12.24 16.42
CA GLY A 178 -0.83 11.62 15.64
C GLY A 178 -1.10 10.21 15.11
N TRP A 179 -2.23 9.56 15.48
CA TRP A 179 -2.61 8.30 14.85
C TRP A 179 -4.12 8.03 14.92
N MET A 180 -4.59 7.19 14.00
CA MET A 180 -5.98 6.75 13.90
C MET A 180 -6.01 5.27 13.52
N LEU A 181 -6.94 4.53 14.12
CA LEU A 181 -7.25 3.15 13.74
C LEU A 181 -8.75 3.00 13.53
N GLU A 182 -9.15 2.57 12.35
CA GLU A 182 -10.53 2.19 12.02
C GLU A 182 -10.60 0.72 11.69
N THR A 183 -11.65 0.04 12.20
CA THR A 183 -11.96 -1.34 11.84
C THR A 183 -13.34 -1.42 11.21
N PHE A 184 -13.47 -2.31 10.22
CA PHE A 184 -14.68 -2.48 9.45
C PHE A 184 -15.04 -3.97 9.39
N ARG A 185 -16.35 -4.24 9.38
CA ARG A 185 -16.92 -5.52 9.00
C ARG A 185 -17.24 -5.46 7.52
N THR A 186 -16.71 -6.42 6.77
CA THR A 186 -16.91 -6.51 5.32
C THR A 186 -17.74 -7.72 4.96
N GLY A 187 -18.35 -7.72 3.78
CA GLY A 187 -19.16 -8.83 3.31
C GLY A 187 -19.77 -8.59 1.94
N LEU A 188 -20.70 -9.46 1.58
CA LEU A 188 -21.46 -9.40 0.34
C LEU A 188 -22.95 -9.23 0.66
N ARG A 189 -23.61 -8.34 -0.06
CA ARG A 189 -25.06 -8.24 -0.10
C ARG A 189 -25.51 -8.75 -1.45
N ILE A 190 -26.29 -9.83 -1.45
CA ILE A 190 -26.77 -10.48 -2.66
C ILE A 190 -28.30 -10.35 -2.71
N ARG A 191 -28.83 -9.90 -3.86
CA ARG A 191 -30.27 -9.82 -4.10
C ARG A 191 -30.65 -10.68 -5.29
N SER A 192 -31.62 -11.57 -5.11
CA SER A 192 -32.14 -12.44 -6.16
C SER A 192 -33.58 -12.81 -5.91
N LYS A 193 -34.44 -12.73 -6.92
CA LYS A 193 -35.87 -13.15 -6.88
C LYS A 193 -36.66 -12.64 -5.66
N GLY A 194 -36.43 -11.37 -5.29
CA GLY A 194 -37.13 -10.75 -4.15
C GLY A 194 -36.55 -11.08 -2.76
N SER A 195 -35.52 -11.87 -2.69
CA SER A 195 -34.78 -12.19 -1.46
C SER A 195 -33.47 -11.44 -1.40
N GLU A 196 -33.04 -11.12 -0.17
CA GLU A 196 -31.75 -10.48 0.10
C GLU A 196 -30.98 -11.29 1.16
N TRP A 197 -29.68 -11.48 0.92
CA TRP A 197 -28.75 -12.15 1.84
C TRP A 197 -27.59 -11.20 2.15
N LEU A 198 -27.25 -11.13 3.44
CA LEU A 198 -26.03 -10.47 3.91
C LEU A 198 -25.07 -11.57 4.39
N LEU A 199 -23.93 -11.67 3.72
CA LEU A 199 -22.88 -12.68 3.95
C LEU A 199 -21.61 -11.96 4.39
N ASP A 200 -21.39 -11.90 5.70
CA ASP A 200 -20.26 -11.22 6.35
C ASP A 200 -19.21 -12.20 6.93
N ASP A 201 -19.37 -13.47 6.60
CA ASP A 201 -18.46 -14.56 6.92
C ASP A 201 -18.08 -15.28 5.62
N VAL A 202 -16.78 -15.47 5.37
CA VAL A 202 -16.26 -16.03 4.11
C VAL A 202 -16.73 -17.48 3.91
N GLU A 203 -16.74 -18.30 4.96
CA GLU A 203 -17.13 -19.71 4.83
C GLU A 203 -18.63 -19.85 4.56
N LYS A 204 -19.46 -19.08 5.25
CA LYS A 204 -20.91 -19.03 4.96
C LYS A 204 -21.19 -18.53 3.54
N ALA A 205 -20.43 -17.55 3.08
CA ALA A 205 -20.58 -17.02 1.73
C ALA A 205 -20.15 -18.06 0.67
N ARG A 206 -19.07 -18.81 0.88
CA ARG A 206 -18.65 -19.91 0.02
C ARG A 206 -19.71 -21.04 -0.02
N GLU A 207 -20.23 -21.40 1.13
CA GLU A 207 -21.29 -22.42 1.21
C GLU A 207 -22.54 -21.98 0.47
N TRP A 208 -22.96 -20.71 0.64
CA TRP A 208 -24.10 -20.13 -0.06
C TRP A 208 -23.92 -20.17 -1.59
N VAL A 209 -22.73 -19.88 -2.11
CA VAL A 209 -22.38 -19.96 -3.54
C VAL A 209 -22.45 -21.40 -4.02
N ARG A 210 -21.80 -22.32 -3.32
CA ARG A 210 -21.76 -23.76 -3.66
C ARG A 210 -23.15 -24.36 -3.78
N GLU A 211 -24.00 -24.17 -2.79
CA GLU A 211 -25.38 -24.68 -2.81
C GLU A 211 -26.20 -24.23 -4.03
N ARG A 212 -25.90 -23.06 -4.56
CA ARG A 212 -26.67 -22.49 -5.67
C ARG A 212 -26.08 -22.78 -7.05
N THR A 213 -24.83 -23.06 -7.12
CA THR A 213 -24.16 -23.52 -8.35
C THR A 213 -24.42 -25.02 -8.57
N GLU A 214 -24.36 -25.86 -7.53
CA GLU A 214 -24.62 -27.30 -7.62
C GLU A 214 -26.09 -27.67 -7.93
N ARG A 215 -27.06 -26.88 -7.48
CA ARG A 215 -28.50 -27.12 -7.76
C ARG A 215 -28.92 -26.86 -9.22
N ARG A 216 -28.04 -26.37 -10.06
CA ARG A 216 -28.31 -26.09 -11.48
C ARG A 216 -27.69 -27.11 -12.44
N LEU A 217 -26.86 -28.02 -11.94
CA LEU A 217 -26.38 -29.21 -12.63
C LEU A 217 -27.36 -30.37 -12.45
#